data_12d7fe35161870c4d9fd04abd4d0e1c5
#
_entry.id   12d7fe35161870c4d9fd04abd4d0e1c5
#
_cell.length_a   1.000
_cell.length_b   1.000
_cell.length_c   1.000
_cell.angle_alpha   90.00
_cell.angle_beta   90.00
_cell.angle_gamma   90.00
#
_symmetry.space_group_name_H-M   'P 1'
#
loop_
_entity.id
_entity.type
_entity.pdbx_description
1 polymer ?
#
loop_
_entity_poly.entity_id
_entity_poly.type
_entity_poly.pdbx_seq_one_letter_code
_entity_poly.pdbx_strand_id
1 'polypeptide(L)'
;MMYSAKDMKDMIDMYSQFVEDKMLTKGRERLIENALGLTGEAGEVSEKIKKLFRDKRIDDDAVLKELGDVLFYTVALSNIYGGSLIKIIELNMEKLNDRVKNGTLQGSGDNR
;
A
#
# COMPACT_ATOMS: atom_id res chain seq x y z
N MET A 1 -21.41 -10.31 5.37
CA MET A 1 -21.67 -9.05 6.09
C MET A 1 -21.34 -7.87 5.17
N MET A 2 -22.27 -6.94 5.04
CA MET A 2 -22.02 -5.74 4.26
C MET A 2 -21.78 -4.55 5.19
N TYR A 3 -20.69 -3.85 4.96
CA TYR A 3 -20.39 -2.60 5.67
C TYR A 3 -21.02 -1.43 4.92
N SER A 4 -21.52 -0.45 5.64
CA SER A 4 -21.97 0.81 5.02
C SER A 4 -20.77 1.57 4.44
N ALA A 5 -21.03 2.52 3.53
CA ALA A 5 -19.97 3.40 3.01
C ALA A 5 -19.27 4.16 4.13
N LYS A 6 -20.04 4.58 5.15
CA LYS A 6 -19.48 5.26 6.32
C LYS A 6 -18.57 4.34 7.11
N ASP A 7 -18.99 3.08 7.34
CA ASP A 7 -18.17 2.10 8.06
C ASP A 7 -16.86 1.80 7.33
N MET A 8 -16.90 1.70 6.02
CA MET A 8 -15.71 1.48 5.19
C MET A 8 -14.74 2.66 5.27
N LYS A 9 -15.27 3.89 5.19
CA LYS A 9 -14.46 5.10 5.34
C LYS A 9 -13.84 5.17 6.73
N ASP A 10 -14.60 4.88 7.76
CA ASP A 10 -14.13 4.91 9.14
C ASP A 10 -13.01 3.87 9.36
N MET A 11 -13.13 2.68 8.76
CA MET A 11 -12.09 1.65 8.84
C MET A 11 -10.80 2.09 8.14
N ILE A 12 -10.92 2.70 6.96
CA ILE A 12 -9.77 3.20 6.20
C ILE A 12 -9.06 4.31 6.99
N ASP A 13 -9.83 5.26 7.53
CA ASP A 13 -9.28 6.35 8.35
C ASP A 13 -8.63 5.82 9.63
N MET A 14 -9.24 4.83 10.26
CA MET A 14 -8.71 4.18 11.45
C MET A 14 -7.37 3.50 11.16
N TYR A 15 -7.23 2.86 10.00
CA TYR A 15 -5.97 2.23 9.63
C TYR A 15 -4.87 3.27 9.42
N SER A 16 -5.17 4.41 8.80
CA SER A 16 -4.19 5.50 8.65
C SER A 16 -3.69 5.99 9.99
N GLN A 17 -4.58 6.12 10.98
CA GLN A 17 -4.20 6.50 12.34
C GLN A 17 -3.42 5.38 13.05
N PHE A 18 -3.83 4.14 12.84
CA PHE A 18 -3.10 2.99 13.38
C PHE A 18 -1.65 2.99 12.92
N VAL A 19 -1.41 3.24 11.63
CA VAL A 19 -0.06 3.31 11.07
C VAL A 19 0.72 4.47 11.69
N GLU A 20 0.10 5.65 11.80
CA GLU A 20 0.73 6.81 12.41
C GLU A 20 1.16 6.51 13.85
N ASP A 21 0.32 5.86 14.62
CA ASP A 21 0.61 5.53 16.02
C ASP A 21 1.74 4.51 16.17
N LYS A 22 1.98 3.69 15.14
CA LYS A 22 3.04 2.67 15.17
C LYS A 22 4.40 3.18 14.71
N MET A 23 4.46 4.36 14.10
CA MET A 23 5.73 4.91 13.64
C MET A 23 6.51 5.50 14.82
N LEU A 24 7.70 4.94 15.09
CA LEU A 24 8.52 5.32 16.22
C LEU A 24 9.56 6.40 15.89
N THR A 25 10.00 6.44 14.64
CA THR A 25 10.98 7.43 14.18
C THR A 25 10.33 8.76 13.84
N LYS A 26 11.15 9.82 13.82
CA LYS A 26 10.70 11.18 13.54
C LYS A 26 11.62 11.85 12.54
N GLY A 27 11.11 12.91 11.91
CA GLY A 27 11.89 13.74 11.01
C GLY A 27 12.41 12.99 9.80
N ARG A 28 13.65 13.26 9.44
CA ARG A 28 14.28 12.68 8.25
C ARG A 28 14.42 11.15 8.33
N GLU A 29 14.70 10.63 9.52
CA GLU A 29 14.82 9.18 9.73
C GLU A 29 13.49 8.47 9.46
N ARG A 30 12.38 9.11 9.81
CA ARG A 30 11.05 8.59 9.56
C ARG A 30 10.82 8.37 8.07
N LEU A 31 11.21 9.33 7.24
CA LEU A 31 11.07 9.20 5.78
C LEU A 31 11.95 8.08 5.23
N ILE A 32 13.23 8.07 5.60
CA ILE A 32 14.18 7.09 5.09
C ILE A 32 13.80 5.67 5.52
N GLU A 33 13.50 5.48 6.79
CA GLU A 33 13.14 4.16 7.33
C GLU A 33 11.90 3.59 6.64
N ASN A 34 10.87 4.40 6.46
CA ASN A 34 9.64 3.92 5.86
C ASN A 34 9.76 3.71 4.34
N ALA A 35 10.59 4.50 3.66
CA ALA A 35 10.88 4.28 2.24
C ALA A 35 11.64 2.97 2.03
N LEU A 36 12.66 2.69 2.85
CA LEU A 36 13.41 1.44 2.81
C LEU A 36 12.53 0.25 3.23
N GLY A 37 11.65 0.47 4.22
CA GLY A 37 10.69 -0.54 4.65
C GLY A 37 9.77 -0.98 3.51
N LEU A 38 9.29 -0.04 2.71
CA LEU A 38 8.44 -0.35 1.56
C LEU A 38 9.16 -1.27 0.58
N THR A 39 10.38 -0.95 0.21
CA THR A 39 11.18 -1.77 -0.71
C THR A 39 11.46 -3.15 -0.10
N GLY A 40 11.82 -3.20 1.17
CA GLY A 40 12.11 -4.45 1.87
C GLY A 40 10.92 -5.39 1.90
N GLU A 41 9.74 -4.89 2.26
CA GLU A 41 8.54 -5.71 2.34
C GLU A 41 8.03 -6.12 0.94
N ALA A 42 8.18 -5.26 -0.06
CA ALA A 42 7.88 -5.65 -1.45
C ALA A 42 8.77 -6.83 -1.87
N GLY A 43 10.04 -6.82 -1.49
CA GLY A 43 10.95 -7.94 -1.71
C GLY A 43 10.52 -9.22 -1.01
N GLU A 44 9.99 -9.11 0.22
CA GLU A 44 9.47 -10.26 0.98
C GLU A 44 8.26 -10.89 0.28
N VAL A 45 7.39 -10.10 -0.34
CA VAL A 45 6.29 -10.63 -1.16
C VAL A 45 6.86 -11.49 -2.28
N SER A 46 7.86 -10.98 -3.00
CA SER A 46 8.51 -11.72 -4.09
C SER A 46 9.17 -13.01 -3.60
N GLU A 47 9.79 -12.98 -2.41
CA GLU A 47 10.40 -14.15 -1.80
C GLU A 47 9.38 -15.24 -1.48
N LYS A 48 8.22 -14.86 -0.94
CA LYS A 48 7.15 -15.81 -0.65
C LYS A 48 6.64 -16.48 -1.92
N ILE A 49 6.48 -15.71 -2.99
CA ILE A 49 6.03 -16.24 -4.28
C ILE A 49 7.10 -17.16 -4.91
N LYS A 50 8.36 -16.77 -4.83
CA LYS A 50 9.49 -17.60 -5.29
C LYS A 50 9.50 -18.96 -4.59
N LYS A 51 9.31 -18.98 -3.28
CA LYS A 51 9.26 -20.21 -2.49
C LYS A 51 8.09 -21.10 -2.88
N LEU A 52 6.97 -20.52 -3.28
CA LEU A 52 5.82 -21.26 -3.79
C LEU A 52 6.23 -22.11 -5.01
N PHE A 53 6.92 -21.53 -5.97
CA PHE A 53 7.37 -22.25 -7.16
C PHE A 53 8.47 -23.27 -6.86
N ARG A 54 9.42 -22.92 -5.99
CA ARG A 54 10.53 -23.79 -5.63
C ARG A 54 10.06 -25.01 -4.82
N ASP A 55 9.25 -24.78 -3.80
CA ASP A 55 8.86 -25.78 -2.81
C ASP A 55 7.48 -26.40 -3.10
N LYS A 56 6.77 -25.89 -4.11
CA LYS A 56 5.42 -26.30 -4.50
C LYS A 56 4.43 -26.24 -3.32
N ARG A 57 4.61 -25.24 -2.46
CA ARG A 57 3.74 -24.99 -1.32
C ARG A 57 2.89 -23.74 -1.57
N ILE A 58 1.61 -23.84 -1.26
CA ILE A 58 0.68 -22.70 -1.30
C ILE A 58 0.46 -22.24 0.13
N ASP A 59 0.87 -21.01 0.42
CA ASP A 59 0.60 -20.36 1.71
C ASP A 59 0.07 -18.96 1.42
N ASP A 60 -1.22 -18.91 1.11
CA ASP A 60 -1.89 -17.66 0.75
C ASP A 60 -1.84 -16.65 1.90
N ASP A 61 -2.01 -17.11 3.14
CA ASP A 61 -1.97 -16.23 4.31
C ASP A 61 -0.60 -15.58 4.49
N ALA A 62 0.48 -16.30 4.20
CA ALA A 62 1.82 -15.73 4.28
C ALA A 62 2.01 -14.60 3.28
N VAL A 63 1.51 -14.77 2.06
CA VAL A 63 1.55 -13.73 1.02
C VAL A 63 0.69 -12.54 1.45
N LEU A 64 -0.51 -12.76 1.94
CA LEU A 64 -1.41 -11.69 2.39
C LEU A 64 -0.82 -10.89 3.54
N LYS A 65 -0.14 -11.55 4.48
CA LYS A 65 0.54 -10.85 5.59
C LYS A 65 1.65 -9.94 5.08
N GLU A 66 2.46 -10.40 4.13
CA GLU A 66 3.52 -9.58 3.54
C GLU A 66 2.93 -8.40 2.75
N LEU A 67 1.82 -8.61 2.05
CA LEU A 67 1.12 -7.51 1.37
C LEU A 67 0.60 -6.49 2.38
N GLY A 68 0.16 -6.95 3.55
CA GLY A 68 -0.22 -6.06 4.65
C GLY A 68 0.95 -5.19 5.11
N ASP A 69 2.15 -5.75 5.17
CA ASP A 69 3.35 -5.00 5.55
C ASP A 69 3.71 -3.95 4.48
N VAL A 70 3.54 -4.28 3.20
CA VAL A 70 3.69 -3.32 2.10
C VAL A 70 2.68 -2.18 2.27
N LEU A 71 1.43 -2.51 2.58
CA LEU A 71 0.39 -1.50 2.81
C LEU A 71 0.75 -0.59 3.99
N PHE A 72 1.29 -1.15 5.08
CA PHE A 72 1.72 -0.37 6.24
C PHE A 72 2.70 0.74 5.82
N TYR A 73 3.77 0.39 5.10
CA TYR A 73 4.76 1.37 4.69
C TYR A 73 4.23 2.33 3.63
N THR A 74 3.33 1.88 2.77
CA THR A 74 2.65 2.75 1.81
C THR A 74 1.86 3.84 2.54
N VAL A 75 1.09 3.46 3.55
CA VAL A 75 0.30 4.41 4.34
C VAL A 75 1.20 5.31 5.18
N ALA A 76 2.27 4.75 5.76
CA ALA A 76 3.24 5.54 6.51
C ALA A 76 3.83 6.67 5.65
N LEU A 77 4.25 6.36 4.44
CA LEU A 77 4.76 7.36 3.51
C LEU A 77 3.69 8.38 3.12
N SER A 78 2.47 7.92 2.87
CA SER A 78 1.34 8.79 2.58
C SER A 78 1.13 9.81 3.69
N ASN A 79 1.17 9.37 4.95
CA ASN A 79 1.00 10.25 6.11
C ASN A 79 2.11 11.30 6.18
N ILE A 80 3.35 10.93 5.85
CA ILE A 80 4.49 11.85 5.84
C ILE A 80 4.28 12.98 4.81
N TYR A 81 3.66 12.66 3.68
CA TYR A 81 3.40 13.63 2.61
C TYR A 81 2.05 14.34 2.75
N GLY A 82 1.46 14.31 3.94
CA GLY A 82 0.20 15.02 4.20
C GLY A 82 -1.03 14.37 3.62
N GLY A 83 -0.92 13.10 3.20
CA GLY A 83 -2.04 12.33 2.67
C GLY A 83 -2.65 11.40 3.72
N SER A 84 -3.31 10.37 3.23
CA SER A 84 -3.92 9.32 4.04
C SER A 84 -4.21 8.13 3.12
N LEU A 85 -4.58 7.00 3.68
CA LEU A 85 -4.96 5.85 2.85
C LEU A 85 -6.13 6.19 1.92
N ILE A 86 -7.15 6.88 2.43
CA ILE A 86 -8.30 7.24 1.58
C ILE A 86 -7.88 8.17 0.44
N LYS A 87 -6.96 9.09 0.70
CA LYS A 87 -6.48 10.03 -0.31
C LYS A 87 -5.72 9.30 -1.43
N ILE A 88 -4.83 8.36 -1.10
CA ILE A 88 -4.12 7.62 -2.13
C ILE A 88 -5.04 6.68 -2.91
N ILE A 89 -6.06 6.13 -2.27
CA ILE A 89 -7.08 5.34 -2.97
C ILE A 89 -7.80 6.21 -4.01
N GLU A 90 -8.28 7.38 -3.60
CA GLU A 90 -8.98 8.31 -4.50
C GLU A 90 -8.11 8.74 -5.67
N LEU A 91 -6.86 9.15 -5.40
CA LEU A 91 -5.92 9.57 -6.43
C LEU A 91 -5.59 8.45 -7.40
N ASN A 92 -5.44 7.23 -6.89
CA ASN A 92 -5.13 6.08 -7.73
C ASN A 92 -6.31 5.73 -8.65
N MET A 93 -7.52 5.70 -8.10
CA MET A 93 -8.73 5.43 -8.88
C MET A 93 -8.94 6.49 -9.97
N GLU A 94 -8.78 7.75 -9.63
CA GLU A 94 -8.90 8.85 -10.59
C GLU A 94 -7.88 8.72 -11.72
N LYS A 95 -6.62 8.52 -11.37
CA LYS A 95 -5.53 8.37 -12.34
C LYS A 95 -5.79 7.21 -13.30
N LEU A 96 -6.17 6.05 -12.78
CA LEU A 96 -6.39 4.86 -13.60
C LEU A 96 -7.65 4.99 -14.47
N ASN A 97 -8.71 5.59 -13.95
CA ASN A 97 -9.93 5.86 -14.72
C ASN A 97 -9.64 6.81 -15.88
N ASP A 98 -8.84 7.85 -15.66
CA ASP A 98 -8.45 8.78 -16.71
C ASP A 98 -7.63 8.07 -17.80
N ARG A 99 -6.72 7.18 -17.42
CA ARG A 99 -5.92 6.40 -18.37
C ARG A 99 -6.79 5.47 -19.22
N VAL A 100 -7.76 4.80 -18.61
CA VAL A 100 -8.71 3.97 -19.35
C VAL A 100 -9.50 4.81 -20.33
N LYS A 101 -10.03 5.96 -19.88
CA LYS A 101 -10.80 6.88 -20.71
C LYS A 101 -9.98 7.40 -21.90
N ASN A 102 -8.69 7.68 -21.68
CA ASN A 102 -7.79 8.22 -22.70
C ASN A 102 -7.08 7.14 -23.54
N GLY A 103 -7.33 5.86 -23.25
CA GLY A 103 -6.66 4.76 -23.95
C GLY A 103 -5.18 4.63 -23.61
N THR A 104 -4.73 5.14 -22.44
CA THR A 104 -3.33 5.20 -22.06
C THR A 104 -2.98 4.36 -20.83
N LEU A 105 -3.85 3.41 -20.47
CA LEU A 105 -3.60 2.55 -19.30
C LEU A 105 -2.30 1.75 -19.45
N GLN A 106 -2.05 1.22 -20.65
CA GLN A 106 -0.79 0.55 -20.98
C GLN A 106 0.16 1.56 -21.65
N GLY A 107 1.02 2.11 -20.87
CA GLY A 107 2.00 3.08 -21.32
C GLY A 107 3.02 3.32 -20.22
N SER A 108 3.77 4.38 -20.30
CA SER A 108 4.75 4.74 -19.29
C SER A 108 4.58 6.19 -18.81
N GLY A 109 4.96 6.41 -17.57
CA GLY A 109 4.90 7.74 -16.97
C GLY A 109 3.54 8.07 -16.37
N ASP A 110 3.52 8.97 -15.38
CA ASP A 110 2.30 9.33 -14.67
C ASP A 110 1.44 10.35 -15.41
N ASN A 111 1.97 11.00 -16.42
CA ASN A 111 1.25 12.04 -17.16
C ASN A 111 0.68 11.55 -18.50
N ARG A 112 0.70 10.25 -18.75
CA ARG A 112 0.15 9.67 -19.97
C ARG A 112 -1.36 9.64 -20.05
#